data_b6f9ef2300dd3fe1f5ecf7d5e480138d
#
_entry.id   b6f9ef2300dd3fe1f5ecf7d5e480138d
#
_cell.length_a   1.000
_cell.length_b   1.000
_cell.length_c   1.000
_cell.angle_alpha   90.00
_cell.angle_beta   90.00
_cell.angle_gamma   90.00
#
_symmetry.space_group_name_H-M   'P 1'
#
loop_
_entity.id
_entity.type
_entity.pdbx_description
1 polymer ?
#
loop_
_entity_poly.entity_id
_entity_poly.type
_entity_poly.pdbx_seq_one_letter_code
_entity_poly.pdbx_strand_id
1 'polypeptide(L)'
;MKKNKSGSAGGGRGKKSRGSKKKAEEEAAAAQAQQQAQEAQASQQAVTAATSGEQALLAALIFCEAGGEPYEGQVAVGAVVMNRVRSGIFPNSITEVIYQSGQFGPAITGKLDAVLADGRTTASCYQAAADALAGANPIGEALYFGNGDYGQLIGNHWFH
;
A
#
# COMPACT_ATOMS: atom_id res chain seq x y z
N MET A 1 -52.48 -50.25 54.14
CA MET A 1 -52.07 -49.77 54.26
C MET A 1 -51.13 -49.18 53.57
N LYS A 2 -50.60 -48.53 53.05
CA LYS A 2 -49.90 -47.91 52.66
C LYS A 2 -49.28 -47.52 51.84
N LYS A 3 -48.88 -46.95 51.22
CA LYS A 3 -48.31 -46.46 50.66
C LYS A 3 -47.71 -45.80 50.04
N ASN A 4 -47.07 -45.22 49.45
CA ASN A 4 -46.37 -44.66 48.98
C ASN A 4 -45.91 -44.22 48.15
N LYS A 5 -45.57 -43.63 47.72
CA LYS A 5 -45.09 -43.07 47.17
C LYS A 5 -44.27 -42.41 46.64
N SER A 6 -43.80 -42.03 46.20
CA SER A 6 -42.82 -41.63 45.78
C SER A 6 -42.66 -40.75 44.84
N GLY A 7 -42.37 -39.87 44.92
CA GLY A 7 -42.22 -38.91 44.13
C GLY A 7 -41.03 -38.80 43.37
N SER A 8 -40.98 -38.74 42.38
CA SER A 8 -39.92 -38.59 41.79
C SER A 8 -39.66 -37.36 41.28
N ALA A 9 -38.87 -36.79 41.48
CA ALA A 9 -38.55 -35.66 41.06
C ALA A 9 -37.88 -35.65 39.85
N GLY A 10 -38.31 -35.28 38.94
CA GLY A 10 -37.63 -35.14 37.79
C GLY A 10 -36.82 -33.98 37.70
N GLY A 11 -35.73 -34.08 37.88
CA GLY A 11 -34.88 -32.97 37.79
C GLY A 11 -34.77 -32.41 36.43
N GLY A 12 -35.28 -31.32 36.23
CA GLY A 12 -35.09 -30.66 35.01
C GLY A 12 -33.71 -30.15 34.87
N ARG A 13 -32.97 -30.78 34.15
CA ARG A 13 -31.71 -30.25 33.96
C ARG A 13 -31.79 -29.23 32.94
N GLY A 14 -31.50 -28.10 33.26
CA GLY A 14 -31.68 -27.00 32.43
C GLY A 14 -30.81 -26.97 31.23
N LYS A 15 -31.34 -26.63 30.17
CA LYS A 15 -30.59 -26.42 28.98
C LYS A 15 -29.96 -25.05 28.95
N LYS A 16 -29.31 -24.63 29.99
CA LYS A 16 -28.81 -23.27 30.00
C LYS A 16 -27.43 -23.11 29.35
N SER A 17 -26.71 -24.18 29.13
CA SER A 17 -25.33 -24.03 28.70
C SER A 17 -25.15 -23.70 27.23
N ARG A 18 -26.11 -23.95 26.38
CA ARG A 18 -25.93 -23.67 24.95
C ARG A 18 -26.09 -22.20 24.62
N GLY A 19 -26.95 -21.50 25.31
CA GLY A 19 -27.16 -20.07 25.06
C GLY A 19 -25.99 -19.20 25.47
N SER A 20 -25.30 -19.56 26.55
CA SER A 20 -24.18 -18.77 27.01
C SER A 20 -22.95 -18.95 26.15
N LYS A 21 -22.72 -20.15 25.57
CA LYS A 21 -21.61 -20.36 24.64
C LYS A 21 -21.80 -19.58 23.34
N LYS A 22 -23.00 -19.58 22.81
CA LYS A 22 -23.30 -18.85 21.58
C LYS A 22 -23.12 -17.37 21.75
N LYS A 23 -23.52 -16.82 22.89
CA LYS A 23 -23.36 -15.40 23.17
C LYS A 23 -21.89 -15.00 23.33
N ALA A 24 -21.08 -15.85 23.97
CA ALA A 24 -19.66 -15.60 24.13
C ALA A 24 -18.92 -15.64 22.78
N GLU A 25 -19.31 -16.54 21.88
CA GLU A 25 -18.73 -16.62 20.56
C GLU A 25 -19.09 -15.40 19.70
N GLU A 26 -20.31 -14.90 19.81
CA GLU A 26 -20.72 -13.68 19.11
C GLU A 26 -20.00 -12.44 19.64
N GLU A 27 -19.80 -12.33 20.94
CA GLU A 27 -19.05 -11.24 21.55
C GLU A 27 -17.56 -11.29 21.15
N ALA A 28 -16.97 -12.47 21.10
CA ALA A 28 -15.59 -12.64 20.65
C ALA A 28 -15.42 -12.28 19.18
N ALA A 29 -16.38 -12.68 18.34
CA ALA A 29 -16.35 -12.36 16.92
C ALA A 29 -16.51 -10.85 16.69
N ALA A 30 -17.37 -10.19 17.45
CA ALA A 30 -17.56 -8.75 17.36
C ALA A 30 -16.31 -7.99 17.83
N ALA A 31 -15.64 -8.47 18.87
CA ALA A 31 -14.41 -7.86 19.35
C ALA A 31 -13.28 -8.00 18.34
N GLN A 32 -13.16 -9.16 17.68
CA GLN A 32 -12.17 -9.37 16.63
C GLN A 32 -12.44 -8.49 15.42
N ALA A 33 -13.70 -8.34 15.02
CA ALA A 33 -14.07 -7.47 13.92
C ALA A 33 -13.73 -6.01 14.21
N GLN A 34 -13.95 -5.56 15.44
CA GLN A 34 -13.59 -4.21 15.84
C GLN A 34 -12.08 -4.00 15.86
N GLN A 35 -11.31 -4.97 16.34
CA GLN A 35 -9.85 -4.90 16.30
C GLN A 35 -9.33 -4.81 14.87
N GLN A 36 -9.84 -5.64 13.98
CA GLN A 36 -9.44 -5.63 12.58
C GLN A 36 -9.78 -4.30 11.91
N ALA A 37 -10.93 -3.74 12.23
CA ALA A 37 -11.33 -2.44 11.70
C ALA A 37 -10.41 -1.32 12.23
N GLN A 38 -10.03 -1.36 13.50
CA GLN A 38 -9.11 -0.39 14.09
C GLN A 38 -7.70 -0.51 13.50
N GLU A 39 -7.21 -1.73 13.30
CA GLU A 39 -5.92 -1.96 12.68
C GLU A 39 -5.91 -1.51 11.23
N ALA A 40 -6.99 -1.75 10.49
CA ALA A 40 -7.13 -1.29 9.12
C ALA A 40 -7.15 0.24 9.04
N GLN A 41 -7.85 0.90 9.96
CA GLN A 41 -7.88 2.36 10.01
C GLN A 41 -6.53 2.94 10.40
N ALA A 42 -5.85 2.35 11.38
CA ALA A 42 -4.52 2.78 11.77
C ALA A 42 -3.51 2.61 10.64
N SER A 43 -3.61 1.49 9.90
CA SER A 43 -2.77 1.25 8.73
C SER A 43 -3.05 2.25 7.62
N GLN A 44 -4.31 2.58 7.36
CA GLN A 44 -4.69 3.57 6.37
C GLN A 44 -4.20 4.97 6.76
N GLN A 45 -4.30 5.34 8.02
CA GLN A 45 -3.81 6.63 8.51
C GLN A 45 -2.29 6.71 8.42
N ALA A 46 -1.59 5.64 8.75
CA ALA A 46 -0.14 5.57 8.64
C ALA A 46 0.30 5.66 7.18
N VAL A 47 -0.39 4.97 6.27
CA VAL A 47 -0.13 5.04 4.84
C VAL A 47 -0.39 6.45 4.31
N THR A 48 -1.48 7.09 4.74
CA THR A 48 -1.81 8.45 4.30
C THR A 48 -0.76 9.45 4.78
N ALA A 49 -0.31 9.34 6.03
CA ALA A 49 0.71 10.24 6.58
C ALA A 49 2.07 10.03 5.92
N ALA A 50 2.46 8.77 5.66
CA ALA A 50 3.69 8.47 4.95
C ALA A 50 3.61 8.89 3.48
N THR A 51 2.44 8.75 2.85
CA THR A 51 2.23 9.00 1.43
C THR A 51 2.44 10.45 1.04
N SER A 52 2.13 11.44 1.91
CA SER A 52 2.31 12.84 1.53
C SER A 52 3.77 13.23 1.33
N GLY A 53 4.68 12.77 2.18
CA GLY A 53 6.12 12.98 2.01
C GLY A 53 6.69 12.16 0.87
N GLU A 54 6.24 10.92 0.74
CA GLU A 54 6.67 10.03 -0.33
C GLU A 54 6.13 10.46 -1.69
N GLN A 55 4.92 11.03 -1.74
CA GLN A 55 4.38 11.61 -2.97
C GLN A 55 5.25 12.75 -3.47
N ALA A 56 5.68 13.65 -2.58
CA ALA A 56 6.55 14.77 -2.95
C ALA A 56 7.90 14.26 -3.47
N LEU A 57 8.46 13.25 -2.83
CA LEU A 57 9.72 12.63 -3.24
C LEU A 57 9.58 11.94 -4.59
N LEU A 58 8.54 11.16 -4.77
CA LEU A 58 8.27 10.47 -6.04
C LEU A 58 8.00 11.46 -7.16
N ALA A 59 7.25 12.52 -6.88
CA ALA A 59 6.99 13.58 -7.84
C ALA A 59 8.27 14.29 -8.28
N ALA A 60 9.18 14.55 -7.36
CA ALA A 60 10.47 15.15 -7.68
C ALA A 60 11.34 14.23 -8.52
N LEU A 61 11.32 12.93 -8.24
CA LEU A 61 12.02 11.96 -9.08
C LEU A 61 11.44 11.92 -10.50
N ILE A 62 10.11 11.87 -10.61
CA ILE A 62 9.43 11.91 -11.91
C ILE A 62 9.82 13.18 -12.67
N PHE A 63 9.88 14.31 -11.99
CA PHE A 63 10.30 15.57 -12.60
C PHE A 63 11.73 15.48 -13.14
N CYS A 64 12.65 14.90 -12.38
CA CYS A 64 14.03 14.75 -12.80
C CYS A 64 14.19 13.80 -13.98
N GLU A 65 13.42 12.71 -14.00
CA GLU A 65 13.59 11.64 -14.99
C GLU A 65 12.69 11.83 -16.22
N ALA A 66 11.52 12.40 -16.04
CA ALA A 66 10.47 12.42 -17.05
C ALA A 66 9.69 13.74 -17.08
N GLY A 67 10.25 14.83 -16.56
CA GLY A 67 9.54 16.11 -16.51
C GLY A 67 9.12 16.65 -17.87
N GLY A 68 9.84 16.31 -18.93
CA GLY A 68 9.51 16.69 -20.30
C GLY A 68 8.78 15.61 -21.09
N GLU A 69 8.45 14.49 -20.47
CA GLU A 69 7.78 13.38 -21.13
C GLU A 69 6.27 13.55 -21.13
N PRO A 70 5.53 12.81 -21.99
CA PRO A 70 4.08 12.75 -21.89
C PRO A 70 3.63 12.30 -20.51
N TYR A 71 2.41 12.66 -20.13
CA TYR A 71 1.87 12.32 -18.80
C TYR A 71 1.93 10.82 -18.52
N GLU A 72 1.61 10.00 -19.52
CA GLU A 72 1.70 8.55 -19.38
C GLU A 72 3.11 8.10 -19.03
N GLY A 73 4.13 8.74 -19.62
CA GLY A 73 5.53 8.46 -19.30
C GLY A 73 5.90 8.86 -17.89
N GLN A 74 5.34 9.94 -17.38
CA GLN A 74 5.53 10.37 -16.00
C GLN A 74 4.92 9.35 -15.03
N VAL A 75 3.70 8.91 -15.29
CA VAL A 75 3.04 7.85 -14.51
C VAL A 75 3.86 6.56 -14.59
N ALA A 76 4.39 6.23 -15.75
CA ALA A 76 5.19 5.03 -15.96
C ALA A 76 6.45 5.01 -15.09
N VAL A 77 7.15 6.13 -14.96
CA VAL A 77 8.32 6.22 -14.06
C VAL A 77 7.89 5.99 -12.61
N GLY A 78 6.78 6.58 -12.19
CA GLY A 78 6.22 6.32 -10.86
C GLY A 78 5.86 4.86 -10.67
N ALA A 79 5.30 4.23 -11.69
CA ALA A 79 4.93 2.82 -11.65
C ALA A 79 6.16 1.90 -11.51
N VAL A 80 7.29 2.24 -12.12
CA VAL A 80 8.54 1.48 -11.92
C VAL A 80 8.92 1.47 -10.43
N VAL A 81 8.89 2.62 -9.77
CA VAL A 81 9.20 2.72 -8.35
C VAL A 81 8.23 1.85 -7.54
N MET A 82 6.93 1.93 -7.83
CA MET A 82 5.93 1.13 -7.12
C MET A 82 6.08 -0.37 -7.37
N ASN A 83 6.43 -0.75 -8.60
CA ASN A 83 6.70 -2.15 -8.93
C ASN A 83 7.91 -2.67 -8.15
N ARG A 84 8.98 -1.87 -8.02
CA ARG A 84 10.15 -2.24 -7.22
C ARG A 84 9.80 -2.45 -5.76
N VAL A 85 9.00 -1.55 -5.18
CA VAL A 85 8.54 -1.69 -3.79
C VAL A 85 7.82 -3.02 -3.58
N ARG A 86 7.04 -3.46 -4.56
CA ARG A 86 6.25 -4.68 -4.46
C ARG A 86 6.98 -5.95 -4.90
N SER A 87 8.13 -5.82 -5.52
CA SER A 87 8.79 -6.94 -6.18
C SER A 87 9.44 -7.95 -5.23
N GLY A 88 9.79 -7.55 -4.03
CA GLY A 88 10.52 -8.40 -3.09
C GLY A 88 12.02 -8.51 -3.35
N ILE A 89 12.51 -8.02 -4.50
CA ILE A 89 13.95 -8.02 -4.83
C ILE A 89 14.57 -6.64 -4.74
N PHE A 90 13.76 -5.61 -4.53
CA PHE A 90 14.19 -4.25 -4.24
C PHE A 90 13.75 -3.89 -2.82
N PRO A 91 14.24 -2.77 -2.26
CA PRO A 91 13.75 -2.32 -0.96
C PRO A 91 12.24 -2.15 -0.97
N ASN A 92 11.62 -2.25 0.21
CA ASN A 92 10.16 -2.27 0.31
C ASN A 92 9.55 -0.92 0.71
N SER A 93 10.27 0.17 0.52
CA SER A 93 9.74 1.53 0.69
C SER A 93 10.12 2.39 -0.49
N ILE A 94 9.29 3.39 -0.77
CA ILE A 94 9.52 4.33 -1.88
C ILE A 94 10.83 5.08 -1.68
N THR A 95 11.08 5.59 -0.49
CA THR A 95 12.30 6.32 -0.17
C THR A 95 13.54 5.46 -0.39
N GLU A 96 13.53 4.22 0.10
CA GLU A 96 14.66 3.33 -0.05
C GLU A 96 14.89 2.91 -1.50
N VAL A 97 13.82 2.72 -2.28
CA VAL A 97 13.93 2.42 -3.70
C VAL A 97 14.56 3.60 -4.44
N ILE A 98 14.09 4.81 -4.17
CA ILE A 98 14.57 6.02 -4.86
C ILE A 98 16.04 6.29 -4.54
N TYR A 99 16.44 6.17 -3.29
CA TYR A 99 17.81 6.42 -2.87
C TYR A 99 18.72 5.19 -2.92
N GLN A 100 18.23 4.09 -3.47
CA GLN A 100 19.06 2.90 -3.59
C GLN A 100 20.30 3.19 -4.42
N SER A 101 21.45 2.74 -3.91
CA SER A 101 22.74 3.02 -4.53
C SER A 101 22.78 2.58 -5.99
N GLY A 102 23.18 3.48 -6.87
CA GLY A 102 23.40 3.18 -8.28
C GLY A 102 22.14 3.09 -9.13
N GLN A 103 20.94 3.35 -8.59
CA GLN A 103 19.71 3.13 -9.37
C GLN A 103 19.21 4.39 -10.07
N PHE A 104 19.17 5.52 -9.41
CA PHE A 104 18.65 6.74 -10.01
C PHE A 104 19.71 7.85 -10.00
N GLY A 105 20.08 8.30 -11.20
CA GLY A 105 21.08 9.36 -11.35
C GLY A 105 20.79 10.61 -10.53
N PRO A 106 19.56 11.15 -10.58
CA PRO A 106 19.25 12.35 -9.80
C PRO A 106 19.43 12.20 -8.30
N ALA A 107 19.22 11.01 -7.74
CA ALA A 107 19.48 10.76 -6.32
C ALA A 107 20.97 10.70 -6.02
N ILE A 108 21.78 10.21 -6.97
CA ILE A 108 23.22 10.09 -6.80
C ILE A 108 23.89 11.47 -6.92
N THR A 109 23.44 12.29 -7.86
CA THR A 109 24.09 13.58 -8.15
C THR A 109 23.63 14.73 -7.24
N GLY A 110 22.61 14.51 -6.41
CA GLY A 110 22.01 15.54 -5.58
C GLY A 110 20.96 16.38 -6.29
N LYS A 111 20.68 16.11 -7.58
CA LYS A 111 19.66 16.85 -8.33
C LYS A 111 18.27 16.69 -7.73
N LEU A 112 17.95 15.48 -7.27
CA LEU A 112 16.67 15.19 -6.64
C LEU A 112 16.47 16.06 -5.39
N ASP A 113 17.49 16.10 -4.52
CA ASP A 113 17.42 16.89 -3.30
C ASP A 113 17.30 18.38 -3.60
N ALA A 114 17.99 18.85 -4.65
CA ALA A 114 17.90 20.24 -5.08
C ALA A 114 16.50 20.58 -5.59
N VAL A 115 15.89 19.70 -6.37
CA VAL A 115 14.52 19.90 -6.88
C VAL A 115 13.52 19.96 -5.72
N LEU A 116 13.68 19.09 -4.73
CA LEU A 116 12.85 19.12 -3.53
C LEU A 116 13.01 20.43 -2.75
N ALA A 117 14.24 20.89 -2.56
CA ALA A 117 14.52 22.12 -1.82
C ALA A 117 14.00 23.35 -2.55
N ASP A 118 14.10 23.38 -3.88
CA ASP A 118 13.70 24.53 -4.70
C ASP A 118 12.22 24.55 -5.03
N GLY A 119 11.51 23.44 -4.82
CA GLY A 119 10.10 23.34 -5.14
C GLY A 119 9.79 23.42 -6.62
N ARG A 120 10.71 22.93 -7.49
CA ARG A 120 10.57 23.04 -8.95
C ARG A 120 9.68 21.95 -9.56
N THR A 121 9.21 21.02 -8.76
CA THR A 121 8.36 19.93 -9.23
C THR A 121 7.06 20.48 -9.80
N THR A 122 6.68 20.03 -11.00
CA THR A 122 5.45 20.51 -11.66
C THR A 122 4.21 19.87 -11.07
N ALA A 123 3.06 20.51 -11.25
CA ALA A 123 1.77 19.95 -10.84
C ALA A 123 1.48 18.63 -11.56
N SER A 124 1.89 18.52 -12.83
CA SER A 124 1.76 17.29 -13.61
C SER A 124 2.50 16.13 -12.96
N CYS A 125 3.72 16.37 -12.50
CA CYS A 125 4.51 15.32 -11.83
C CYS A 125 3.91 14.93 -10.48
N TYR A 126 3.36 15.87 -9.73
CA TYR A 126 2.62 15.55 -8.50
C TYR A 126 1.40 14.68 -8.78
N GLN A 127 0.65 15.00 -9.82
CA GLN A 127 -0.51 14.20 -10.20
C GLN A 127 -0.09 12.81 -10.67
N ALA A 128 0.98 12.71 -11.45
CA ALA A 128 1.51 11.43 -11.91
C ALA A 128 1.95 10.56 -10.73
N ALA A 129 2.59 11.16 -9.73
CA ALA A 129 2.98 10.46 -8.51
C ALA A 129 1.74 9.97 -7.75
N ALA A 130 0.72 10.81 -7.62
CA ALA A 130 -0.54 10.42 -6.98
C ALA A 130 -1.21 9.25 -7.70
N ASP A 131 -1.25 9.29 -9.03
CA ASP A 131 -1.83 8.21 -9.82
C ASP A 131 -1.06 6.90 -9.68
N ALA A 132 0.27 6.96 -9.70
CA ALA A 132 1.10 5.78 -9.49
C ALA A 132 0.91 5.19 -8.08
N LEU A 133 0.84 6.04 -7.07
CA LEU A 133 0.57 5.62 -5.68
C LEU A 133 -0.81 4.98 -5.55
N ALA A 134 -1.79 5.46 -6.32
CA ALA A 134 -3.13 4.89 -6.33
C ALA A 134 -3.23 3.59 -7.13
N GLY A 135 -2.17 3.16 -7.80
CA GLY A 135 -2.13 1.91 -8.52
C GLY A 135 -2.13 2.02 -10.04
N ALA A 136 -2.11 3.23 -10.60
CA ALA A 136 -2.00 3.39 -12.04
C ALA A 136 -0.69 2.80 -12.53
N ASN A 137 -0.76 1.93 -13.52
CA ASN A 137 0.39 1.16 -13.95
C ASN A 137 0.29 0.85 -15.45
N PRO A 138 0.80 1.73 -16.31
CA PRO A 138 0.76 1.50 -17.76
C PRO A 138 1.80 0.51 -18.26
N ILE A 139 2.70 0.02 -17.41
CA ILE A 139 3.87 -0.77 -17.82
C ILE A 139 3.86 -2.21 -17.28
N GLY A 140 2.79 -2.64 -16.60
CA GLY A 140 2.69 -3.99 -16.05
C GLY A 140 3.70 -4.23 -14.93
N GLU A 141 4.59 -5.20 -15.12
CA GLU A 141 5.57 -5.58 -14.10
C GLU A 141 6.97 -5.03 -14.35
N ALA A 142 7.13 -4.09 -15.26
CA ALA A 142 8.43 -3.53 -15.58
C ALA A 142 9.11 -2.93 -14.35
N LEU A 143 10.38 -3.22 -14.18
CA LEU A 143 11.18 -2.78 -13.05
C LEU A 143 12.28 -1.79 -13.46
N TYR A 144 12.45 -1.56 -14.75
CA TYR A 144 13.53 -0.73 -15.31
C TYR A 144 13.00 0.17 -16.40
N PHE A 145 13.68 1.28 -16.62
CA PHE A 145 13.45 2.13 -17.78
C PHE A 145 14.75 2.78 -18.23
N GLY A 146 14.79 3.19 -19.49
CA GLY A 146 15.96 3.85 -20.04
C GLY A 146 15.86 4.07 -21.53
N ASN A 147 17.01 4.35 -22.15
CA ASN A 147 17.12 4.69 -23.57
C ASN A 147 17.39 3.45 -24.44
N GLY A 148 17.09 2.27 -23.96
CA GLY A 148 17.29 1.05 -24.71
C GLY A 148 16.30 0.86 -25.85
N ASP A 149 16.28 -0.35 -26.38
CA ASP A 149 15.33 -0.72 -27.43
C ASP A 149 14.57 -1.99 -27.07
N TYR A 150 14.36 -2.19 -25.78
CA TYR A 150 13.74 -3.41 -25.26
C TYR A 150 12.62 -3.06 -24.28
N GLY A 151 11.49 -3.68 -24.47
CA GLY A 151 10.33 -3.50 -23.62
C GLY A 151 9.25 -2.64 -24.26
N GLN A 152 8.54 -1.88 -23.45
CA GLN A 152 7.45 -1.00 -23.89
C GLN A 152 7.95 0.44 -24.00
N LEU A 153 7.78 1.04 -25.16
CA LEU A 153 8.15 2.44 -25.39
C LEU A 153 7.01 3.36 -24.98
N ILE A 154 7.27 4.30 -24.08
CA ILE A 154 6.37 5.39 -23.73
C ILE A 154 7.18 6.68 -23.73
N GLY A 155 6.81 7.62 -24.62
CA GLY A 155 7.61 8.81 -24.82
C GLY A 155 9.00 8.45 -25.35
N ASN A 156 10.02 8.85 -24.64
CA ASN A 156 11.41 8.56 -24.99
C ASN A 156 12.03 7.46 -24.14
N HIS A 157 11.25 6.79 -23.30
CA HIS A 157 11.76 5.76 -22.41
C HIS A 157 11.21 4.38 -22.77
N TRP A 158 12.08 3.41 -22.68
CA TRP A 158 11.72 2.00 -22.79
C TRP A 158 11.59 1.40 -21.38
N PHE A 159 10.48 0.74 -21.13
CA PHE A 159 10.17 0.11 -19.84
C PHE A 159 10.22 -1.41 -19.98
N HIS A 160 10.97 -2.07 -19.06
CA HIS A 160 11.15 -3.53 -19.12
C HIS A 160 11.40 -4.16 -17.75
#